data_891c0ecf4f7448cc7fc7efae09001e13
#
_entry.id   891c0ecf4f7448cc7fc7efae09001e13
#
_cell.length_a   1.000
_cell.length_b   1.000
_cell.length_c   1.000
_cell.angle_alpha   90.00
_cell.angle_beta   90.00
_cell.angle_gamma   90.00
#
_symmetry.space_group_name_H-M   'P 1'
#
loop_
_entity.id
_entity.type
_entity.pdbx_description
1 polymer ?
#
loop_
_entity_poly.entity_id
_entity_poly.type
_entity_poly.pdbx_seq_one_letter_code
_entity_poly.pdbx_strand_id
1 'polypeptide(L)'
;MSRFRTAILSLSLVIAAPLVAAQETDIKDQISVELNAVETTEDACKLTFMITNGLEAPVDKIIYEAVLFDTEGQVDRLTLFDFGTLPPARPRVRQFVVPQTTCEGLGRILFNGANACETGGSASGVCDTGLLPTSRTSIEVLG
;
A
#
# COMPACT_ATOMS: atom_id res chain seq x y z
N MET A 1 30.39 61.80 36.72
CA MET A 1 29.95 61.38 35.36
C MET A 1 30.09 59.86 35.24
N SER A 2 29.01 59.14 35.59
CA SER A 2 28.98 57.67 35.56
C SER A 2 28.33 57.20 34.25
N ARG A 3 29.10 56.44 33.45
CA ARG A 3 28.61 55.85 32.21
C ARG A 3 28.15 54.43 32.49
N PHE A 4 26.81 54.22 32.56
CA PHE A 4 26.20 52.89 32.57
C PHE A 4 26.31 52.27 31.16
N ARG A 5 27.01 51.15 31.06
CA ARG A 5 27.03 50.29 29.87
C ARG A 5 25.97 49.20 30.04
N THR A 6 24.87 49.34 29.32
CA THR A 6 23.85 48.29 29.26
C THR A 6 24.32 47.18 28.33
N ALA A 7 24.58 45.99 28.88
CA ALA A 7 24.85 44.78 28.11
C ALA A 7 23.55 44.12 27.76
N ILE A 8 23.27 44.05 26.47
CA ILE A 8 22.07 43.32 25.92
C ILE A 8 22.51 41.85 25.72
N LEU A 9 21.97 40.96 26.54
CA LEU A 9 22.17 39.51 26.39
C LEU A 9 21.15 39.01 25.36
N SER A 10 21.61 38.66 24.16
CA SER A 10 20.75 38.04 23.12
C SER A 10 20.64 36.56 23.42
N LEU A 11 19.45 36.14 23.87
CA LEU A 11 19.13 34.73 24.10
C LEU A 11 18.68 34.10 22.75
N SER A 12 19.56 33.32 22.12
CA SER A 12 19.27 32.60 20.91
C SER A 12 18.49 31.33 21.26
N LEU A 13 17.19 31.31 20.90
CA LEU A 13 16.32 30.13 21.04
C LEU A 13 16.61 29.15 19.89
N VAL A 14 17.31 28.06 20.17
CA VAL A 14 17.51 26.95 19.23
C VAL A 14 16.26 26.08 19.23
N ILE A 15 15.44 26.19 18.18
CA ILE A 15 14.30 25.31 17.96
C ILE A 15 14.82 24.01 17.35
N ALA A 16 14.92 22.95 18.17
CA ALA A 16 15.18 21.60 17.67
C ALA A 16 13.90 21.05 17.05
N ALA A 17 13.87 20.92 15.72
CA ALA A 17 12.79 20.20 15.04
C ALA A 17 12.92 18.70 15.34
N PRO A 18 11.83 18.01 15.74
CA PRO A 18 11.87 16.56 15.89
C PRO A 18 12.06 15.90 14.53
N LEU A 19 13.12 15.11 14.39
CA LEU A 19 13.29 14.17 13.29
C LEU A 19 12.22 13.09 13.47
N VAL A 20 11.16 13.18 12.68
CA VAL A 20 10.20 12.08 12.52
C VAL A 20 10.92 11.01 11.71
N ALA A 21 11.48 10.01 12.38
CA ALA A 21 11.96 8.81 11.72
C ALA A 21 10.73 8.10 11.13
N ALA A 22 10.69 7.97 9.80
CA ALA A 22 9.73 7.10 9.15
C ALA A 22 10.00 5.68 9.65
N GLN A 23 9.01 5.07 10.35
CA GLN A 23 9.08 3.68 10.75
C GLN A 23 8.95 2.85 9.48
N GLU A 24 10.05 2.22 9.05
CA GLU A 24 9.98 1.18 8.03
C GLU A 24 9.18 0.01 8.63
N THR A 25 8.06 -0.31 8.01
CA THR A 25 7.26 -1.48 8.40
C THR A 25 8.08 -2.72 8.06
N ASP A 26 8.39 -3.53 9.08
CA ASP A 26 9.05 -4.82 8.86
C ASP A 26 8.05 -5.75 8.17
N ILE A 27 8.35 -6.10 6.92
CA ILE A 27 7.53 -7.00 6.08
C ILE A 27 8.15 -8.41 5.97
N LYS A 28 9.07 -8.75 6.89
CA LYS A 28 9.71 -10.06 6.87
C LYS A 28 8.66 -11.18 6.88
N ASP A 29 8.84 -12.15 5.98
CA ASP A 29 7.95 -13.29 5.78
C ASP A 29 6.50 -12.91 5.36
N GLN A 30 6.30 -11.67 4.86
CA GLN A 30 5.00 -11.17 4.43
C GLN A 30 5.04 -10.69 2.97
N ILE A 31 3.87 -10.61 2.37
CA ILE A 31 3.65 -9.95 1.08
C ILE A 31 2.85 -8.68 1.35
N SER A 32 3.53 -7.55 1.24
CA SER A 32 2.90 -6.24 1.42
C SER A 32 2.24 -5.80 0.13
N VAL A 33 0.95 -5.46 0.18
CA VAL A 33 0.17 -4.92 -0.95
C VAL A 33 -0.42 -3.58 -0.52
N GLU A 34 0.10 -2.49 -1.08
CA GLU A 34 -0.35 -1.13 -0.79
C GLU A 34 -1.12 -0.56 -1.97
N LEU A 35 -2.36 -0.13 -1.77
CA LEU A 35 -3.04 0.74 -2.73
C LEU A 35 -2.43 2.15 -2.61
N ASN A 36 -1.53 2.46 -3.53
CA ASN A 36 -0.70 3.66 -3.47
C ASN A 36 -1.41 4.89 -4.04
N ALA A 37 -2.14 4.73 -5.15
CA ALA A 37 -2.87 5.81 -5.80
C ALA A 37 -4.09 5.28 -6.57
N VAL A 38 -5.06 6.16 -6.78
CA VAL A 38 -6.22 5.93 -7.63
C VAL A 38 -6.45 7.12 -8.55
N GLU A 39 -6.95 6.85 -9.74
CA GLU A 39 -7.24 7.88 -10.74
C GLU A 39 -8.52 7.52 -11.50
N THR A 40 -9.53 8.38 -11.42
CA THR A 40 -10.74 8.25 -12.24
C THR A 40 -10.41 8.66 -13.68
N THR A 41 -10.67 7.76 -14.63
CA THR A 41 -10.50 7.97 -16.06
C THR A 41 -11.81 7.67 -16.77
N GLU A 42 -12.45 8.68 -17.35
CA GLU A 42 -13.78 8.54 -17.99
C GLU A 42 -14.79 7.86 -17.05
N ASP A 43 -15.15 6.61 -17.30
CA ASP A 43 -16.08 5.80 -16.52
C ASP A 43 -15.38 4.63 -15.77
N ALA A 44 -14.09 4.73 -15.53
CA ALA A 44 -13.29 3.70 -14.89
C ALA A 44 -12.45 4.25 -13.73
N CYS A 45 -12.10 3.37 -12.79
CA CYS A 45 -11.12 3.65 -11.75
C CYS A 45 -9.83 2.88 -12.03
N LYS A 46 -8.72 3.61 -12.24
CA LYS A 46 -7.39 3.04 -12.32
C LYS A 46 -6.78 2.95 -10.93
N LEU A 47 -6.48 1.74 -10.49
CA LEU A 47 -5.83 1.44 -9.22
C LEU A 47 -4.34 1.23 -9.45
N THR A 48 -3.51 1.90 -8.66
CA THR A 48 -2.06 1.69 -8.66
C THR A 48 -1.64 1.07 -7.34
N PHE A 49 -1.15 -0.16 -7.40
CA PHE A 49 -0.63 -0.88 -6.25
C PHE A 49 0.88 -0.90 -6.25
N MET A 50 1.46 -0.80 -5.06
CA MET A 50 2.84 -1.18 -4.80
C MET A 50 2.83 -2.49 -4.03
N ILE A 51 3.51 -3.51 -4.55
CA ILE A 51 3.59 -4.82 -3.92
C ILE A 51 5.05 -5.19 -3.67
N THR A 52 5.33 -5.72 -2.48
CA THR A 52 6.68 -6.12 -2.08
C THR A 52 6.65 -7.53 -1.48
N ASN A 53 7.48 -8.39 -2.03
CA ASN A 53 7.72 -9.73 -1.50
C ASN A 53 8.76 -9.66 -0.38
N GLY A 54 8.34 -9.84 0.86
CA GLY A 54 9.19 -9.91 2.04
C GLY A 54 9.72 -11.32 2.37
N LEU A 55 9.42 -12.31 1.50
CA LEU A 55 9.97 -13.66 1.65
C LEU A 55 11.41 -13.69 1.15
N GLU A 56 12.18 -14.70 1.57
CA GLU A 56 13.54 -14.94 1.08
C GLU A 56 13.55 -15.50 -0.34
N ALA A 57 12.50 -16.25 -0.73
CA ALA A 57 12.35 -16.83 -2.05
C ALA A 57 11.49 -15.96 -2.97
N PRO A 58 11.71 -16.01 -4.30
CA PRO A 58 10.83 -15.38 -5.25
C PRO A 58 9.43 -16.01 -5.22
N VAL A 59 8.40 -15.18 -5.46
CA VAL A 59 7.07 -15.64 -5.81
C VAL A 59 6.99 -15.67 -7.33
N ASP A 60 6.77 -16.86 -7.91
CA ASP A 60 6.77 -17.07 -9.35
C ASP A 60 5.47 -16.56 -9.99
N LYS A 61 4.37 -16.69 -9.26
CA LYS A 61 3.06 -16.23 -9.69
C LYS A 61 2.19 -15.90 -8.49
N ILE A 62 1.51 -14.76 -8.56
CA ILE A 62 0.52 -14.36 -7.57
C ILE A 62 -0.66 -13.65 -8.24
N ILE A 63 -1.84 -14.22 -8.06
CA ILE A 63 -3.11 -13.65 -8.52
C ILE A 63 -4.06 -13.66 -7.34
N TYR A 64 -4.57 -12.48 -6.96
CA TYR A 64 -5.59 -12.38 -5.92
C TYR A 64 -6.98 -12.25 -6.54
N GLU A 65 -7.94 -12.98 -5.96
CA GLU A 65 -9.34 -12.63 -6.09
C GLU A 65 -9.63 -11.44 -5.18
N ALA A 66 -10.21 -10.40 -5.73
CA ALA A 66 -10.60 -9.22 -5.00
C ALA A 66 -12.11 -9.00 -5.10
N VAL A 67 -12.72 -8.66 -3.96
CA VAL A 67 -14.10 -8.21 -3.87
C VAL A 67 -14.09 -6.70 -3.77
N LEU A 68 -14.80 -6.04 -4.68
CA LEU A 68 -14.96 -4.59 -4.71
C LEU A 68 -16.31 -4.23 -4.10
N PHE A 69 -16.31 -3.29 -3.17
CA PHE A 69 -17.50 -2.78 -2.50
C PHE A 69 -17.75 -1.33 -2.90
N ASP A 70 -19.01 -0.96 -3.02
CA ASP A 70 -19.39 0.43 -3.17
C ASP A 70 -19.24 1.23 -1.86
N THR A 71 -19.57 2.51 -1.89
CA THR A 71 -19.48 3.39 -0.71
C THR A 71 -20.53 3.09 0.36
N GLU A 72 -21.56 2.30 0.05
CA GLU A 72 -22.58 1.83 1.00
C GLU A 72 -22.21 0.49 1.64
N GLY A 73 -21.08 -0.11 1.22
CA GLY A 73 -20.59 -1.38 1.74
C GLY A 73 -21.21 -2.60 1.08
N GLN A 74 -21.88 -2.43 -0.06
CA GLN A 74 -22.42 -3.53 -0.84
C GLN A 74 -21.37 -4.05 -1.83
N VAL A 75 -21.39 -5.35 -2.07
CA VAL A 75 -20.52 -5.96 -3.09
C VAL A 75 -20.96 -5.47 -4.48
N ASP A 76 -20.03 -4.80 -5.17
CA ASP A 76 -20.21 -4.39 -6.54
C ASP A 76 -19.82 -5.54 -7.49
N ARG A 77 -18.62 -6.08 -7.33
CA ARG A 77 -18.11 -7.18 -8.18
C ARG A 77 -16.94 -7.91 -7.56
N LEU A 78 -16.65 -9.09 -8.11
CA LEU A 78 -15.41 -9.82 -7.92
C LEU A 78 -14.54 -9.65 -9.16
N THR A 79 -13.24 -9.54 -8.97
CA THR A 79 -12.25 -9.44 -10.04
C THR A 79 -10.96 -10.15 -9.66
N LEU A 80 -10.08 -10.37 -10.63
CA LEU A 80 -8.76 -10.93 -10.39
C LEU A 80 -7.70 -9.86 -10.64
N PHE A 81 -6.77 -9.72 -9.70
CA PHE A 81 -5.58 -8.90 -9.86
C PHE A 81 -4.35 -9.79 -10.00
N ASP A 82 -3.79 -9.83 -11.20
CA ASP A 82 -2.56 -10.57 -11.50
C ASP A 82 -1.35 -9.67 -11.23
N PHE A 83 -0.66 -9.94 -10.12
CA PHE A 83 0.56 -9.22 -9.76
C PHE A 83 1.82 -9.83 -10.40
N GLY A 84 1.70 -10.98 -11.05
CA GLY A 84 2.80 -11.63 -11.76
C GLY A 84 3.87 -12.20 -10.85
N THR A 85 5.12 -12.02 -11.25
CA THR A 85 6.31 -12.51 -10.54
C THR A 85 6.84 -11.43 -9.61
N LEU A 86 7.19 -11.81 -8.38
CA LEU A 86 7.73 -10.91 -7.36
C LEU A 86 9.10 -11.41 -6.88
N PRO A 87 10.21 -10.75 -7.25
CA PRO A 87 11.51 -11.05 -6.68
C PRO A 87 11.56 -10.62 -5.21
N PRO A 88 12.43 -11.28 -4.39
CA PRO A 88 12.58 -10.91 -2.97
C PRO A 88 12.99 -9.45 -2.79
N ALA A 89 12.42 -8.79 -1.78
CA ALA A 89 12.79 -7.46 -1.29
C ALA A 89 12.74 -6.33 -2.33
N ARG A 90 12.15 -6.55 -3.49
CA ARG A 90 12.05 -5.55 -4.56
C ARG A 90 10.62 -5.12 -4.79
N PRO A 91 10.25 -3.88 -4.47
CA PRO A 91 8.91 -3.35 -4.78
C PRO A 91 8.60 -3.44 -6.28
N ARG A 92 7.36 -3.75 -6.58
CA ARG A 92 6.79 -3.71 -7.94
C ARG A 92 5.55 -2.84 -7.93
N VAL A 93 5.38 -2.07 -8.97
CA VAL A 93 4.14 -1.32 -9.21
C VAL A 93 3.31 -2.08 -10.23
N ARG A 94 2.02 -2.21 -9.93
CA ARG A 94 1.02 -2.81 -10.84
C ARG A 94 -0.18 -1.91 -10.91
N GLN A 95 -0.75 -1.79 -12.10
CA GLN A 95 -1.94 -0.98 -12.33
C GLN A 95 -3.06 -1.86 -12.89
N PHE A 96 -4.25 -1.64 -12.37
CA PHE A 96 -5.45 -2.32 -12.81
C PHE A 96 -6.53 -1.28 -13.09
N VAL A 97 -7.29 -1.48 -14.16
CA VAL A 97 -8.42 -0.63 -14.51
C VAL A 97 -9.70 -1.38 -14.16
N VAL A 98 -10.50 -0.78 -13.30
CA VAL A 98 -11.84 -1.27 -12.97
C VAL A 98 -12.84 -0.48 -13.80
N PRO A 99 -13.43 -1.11 -14.85
CA PRO A 99 -14.34 -0.41 -15.73
C PRO A 99 -15.71 -0.20 -15.07
N GLN A 100 -16.47 0.75 -15.59
CA GLN A 100 -17.86 1.03 -15.19
C GLN A 100 -18.03 1.40 -13.71
N THR A 101 -16.99 1.99 -13.11
CA THR A 101 -17.05 2.63 -11.80
C THR A 101 -16.02 3.74 -11.71
N THR A 102 -16.35 4.82 -11.05
CA THR A 102 -15.39 5.87 -10.70
C THR A 102 -14.68 5.51 -9.40
N CYS A 103 -13.53 6.11 -9.12
CA CYS A 103 -12.83 5.87 -7.86
C CYS A 103 -13.65 6.36 -6.66
N GLU A 104 -14.44 7.42 -6.83
CA GLU A 104 -15.36 7.94 -5.81
C GLU A 104 -16.49 6.96 -5.48
N GLY A 105 -16.86 6.10 -6.43
CA GLY A 105 -17.87 5.05 -6.24
C GLY A 105 -17.34 3.77 -5.60
N LEU A 106 -16.02 3.64 -5.48
CA LEU A 106 -15.36 2.49 -4.88
C LEU A 106 -15.03 2.79 -3.40
N GLY A 107 -15.65 2.06 -2.47
CA GLY A 107 -15.49 2.28 -1.04
C GLY A 107 -14.41 1.39 -0.40
N ARG A 108 -14.31 0.13 -0.85
CA ARG A 108 -13.43 -0.86 -0.22
C ARG A 108 -13.00 -1.94 -1.20
N ILE A 109 -11.81 -2.48 -0.99
CA ILE A 109 -11.28 -3.65 -1.69
C ILE A 109 -10.93 -4.71 -0.64
N LEU A 110 -11.46 -5.92 -0.79
CA LEU A 110 -11.08 -7.08 0.01
C LEU A 110 -10.32 -8.08 -0.85
N PHE A 111 -9.09 -8.38 -0.50
CA PHE A 111 -8.38 -9.54 -1.04
C PHE A 111 -8.96 -10.80 -0.43
N ASN A 112 -9.86 -11.46 -1.15
CA ASN A 112 -10.66 -12.58 -0.68
C ASN A 112 -9.87 -13.90 -0.59
N GLY A 113 -8.73 -13.95 -1.27
CA GLY A 113 -7.80 -15.07 -1.27
C GLY A 113 -6.96 -15.11 -2.54
N ALA A 114 -5.89 -15.88 -2.52
CA ALA A 114 -5.06 -16.12 -3.68
C ALA A 114 -5.74 -17.12 -4.62
N ASN A 115 -6.08 -16.66 -5.83
CA ASN A 115 -6.51 -17.54 -6.92
C ASN A 115 -5.34 -18.38 -7.47
N ALA A 116 -4.15 -17.80 -7.47
CA ALA A 116 -2.89 -18.48 -7.77
C ALA A 116 -1.79 -17.94 -6.86
N CYS A 117 -0.98 -18.84 -6.30
CA CYS A 117 0.21 -18.54 -5.53
C CYS A 117 1.22 -19.66 -5.74
N GLU A 118 2.33 -19.35 -6.41
CA GLU A 118 3.36 -20.32 -6.75
C GLU A 118 4.72 -19.82 -6.28
N THR A 119 5.44 -20.69 -5.57
CA THR A 119 6.83 -20.48 -5.15
C THR A 119 7.63 -21.74 -5.44
N GLY A 120 8.82 -21.59 -6.08
CA GLY A 120 9.65 -22.73 -6.43
C GLY A 120 8.96 -23.74 -7.37
N GLY A 121 8.06 -23.26 -8.25
CA GLY A 121 7.32 -24.08 -9.20
C GLY A 121 6.15 -24.88 -8.62
N SER A 122 5.77 -24.64 -7.35
CA SER A 122 4.69 -25.33 -6.66
C SER A 122 3.72 -24.35 -6.01
N ALA A 123 2.44 -24.78 -5.87
CA ALA A 123 1.44 -24.03 -5.14
C ALA A 123 1.85 -23.82 -3.68
N SER A 124 1.55 -22.64 -3.13
CA SER A 124 1.88 -22.23 -1.76
C SER A 124 0.73 -21.48 -1.12
N GLY A 125 0.55 -21.63 0.20
CA GLY A 125 -0.42 -20.88 1.00
C GLY A 125 0.12 -19.53 1.52
N VAL A 126 1.37 -19.18 1.24
CA VAL A 126 2.02 -17.98 1.80
C VAL A 126 1.38 -16.68 1.35
N CYS A 127 0.75 -16.65 0.18
CA CYS A 127 0.08 -15.46 -0.34
C CYS A 127 -1.15 -15.09 0.51
N ASP A 128 -1.79 -16.05 1.15
CA ASP A 128 -2.93 -15.82 2.05
C ASP A 128 -2.45 -15.57 3.47
N THR A 129 -1.58 -16.42 4.01
CA THR A 129 -1.14 -16.35 5.40
C THR A 129 -0.19 -15.18 5.67
N GLY A 130 0.54 -14.72 4.67
CA GLY A 130 1.51 -13.63 4.77
C GLY A 130 1.04 -12.31 4.19
N LEU A 131 -0.22 -12.18 3.78
CA LEU A 131 -0.72 -10.95 3.17
C LEU A 131 -0.79 -9.80 4.18
N LEU A 132 -0.22 -8.66 3.81
CA LEU A 132 -0.29 -7.40 4.55
C LEU A 132 -0.86 -6.31 3.64
N PRO A 133 -2.19 -6.09 3.64
CA PRO A 133 -2.83 -5.06 2.83
C PRO A 133 -2.80 -3.71 3.54
N THR A 134 -2.55 -2.65 2.76
CA THR A 134 -2.60 -1.26 3.23
C THR A 134 -3.12 -0.33 2.14
N SER A 135 -3.51 0.89 2.52
CA SER A 135 -3.94 1.91 1.58
C SER A 135 -3.44 3.29 1.98
N ARG A 136 -2.99 4.05 0.99
CA ARG A 136 -2.70 5.50 1.10
C ARG A 136 -3.84 6.37 0.59
N THR A 137 -4.93 5.76 0.16
CA THR A 137 -6.09 6.45 -0.42
C THR A 137 -7.27 6.44 0.55
N SER A 138 -8.39 7.04 0.14
CA SER A 138 -9.65 6.94 0.89
C SER A 138 -10.33 5.58 0.76
N ILE A 139 -9.88 4.72 -0.18
CA ILE A 139 -10.41 3.38 -0.36
C ILE A 139 -9.69 2.45 0.61
N GLU A 140 -10.46 1.82 1.48
CA GLU A 140 -9.95 0.83 2.43
C GLU A 140 -9.54 -0.47 1.71
N VAL A 141 -8.42 -1.06 2.13
CA VAL A 141 -7.95 -2.35 1.59
C VAL A 141 -7.81 -3.35 2.73
N LEU A 142 -8.46 -4.49 2.58
CA LEU A 142 -8.52 -5.58 3.56
C LEU A 142 -8.03 -6.90 2.93
N GLY A 143 -7.67 -7.85 3.80
CA GLY A 143 -7.28 -9.22 3.41
C GLY A 143 -7.03 -10.13 4.59
#